data_857507df05166a450980bfa50b3a8dd1
#
_entry.id   857507df05166a450980bfa50b3a8dd1
#
_cell.length_a   1.000
_cell.length_b   1.000
_cell.length_c   1.000
_cell.angle_alpha   90.00
_cell.angle_beta   90.00
_cell.angle_gamma   90.00
#
_symmetry.space_group_name_H-M   'P 1'
#
loop_
_entity.id
_entity.type
_entity.pdbx_description
1 polymer ?
#
loop_
_entity_poly.entity_id
_entity_poly.type
_entity_poly.pdbx_seq_one_letter_code
_entity_poly.pdbx_strand_id
1 'polypeptide(L)'
;MIALPDSPDAFQDATWEDVLPYYEDLAARPIDRDNVETWLADWSRFESLLSEAAALASFAYSCDTRDTAREEAQLRFGTQISPLAYEQRIRLQERLVELAYVRPGIEMVVRRFKNQMQLFDQANVPLFSNLSKASTQWSKVNGAMTVEWDGEEKTPAQLLPYLEANDRDVRERAFKGRARPFIEQRAALAAIFDQMYQMRQQVARNAGFDNYRDFAHREKNRFDYTPDDCLRFHESVESAVLPAVTRIRDRRRRQMGLASLRPWDLDVDPQGRPPLKPFEDIKTFIDRAGEIFSNVDPAFHDYYRRMADADLLDLDNRKGKAPGGYCQTLAFRKMPLIFMNAVGVDGDVRTLLHESGHAFHSFEASHLPLLFQRHPGSEMAEVASMSMELLAAPFIDQDHGGYYSEEGARRSRAELLEGIVAFFPHCASVDAFQQWMYVNPEGRDADARDRKWLELRRRFEGDSVDWTGLDAERIARWYQQPHFFASPFYYIEYGIAQLGALQVWRNSLHDRTQAVRRYRDALALGGTRPLPELFEAAGARLIFDHDGMHELISLVEEELAKL
;
A
#
# COMPACT_ATOMS: atom_id res chain seq x y z
N MET A 1 -40.03 -2.16 -2.62
CA MET A 1 -38.79 -2.26 -1.80
C MET A 1 -38.38 -3.72 -1.78
N ILE A 2 -37.21 -4.02 -2.31
CA ILE A 2 -36.64 -5.37 -2.29
C ILE A 2 -35.98 -5.59 -0.93
N ALA A 3 -36.27 -6.70 -0.27
CA ALA A 3 -35.63 -7.05 1.00
C ALA A 3 -34.15 -7.41 0.73
N LEU A 4 -33.23 -6.79 1.49
CA LEU A 4 -31.82 -7.13 1.40
C LEU A 4 -31.56 -8.49 2.07
N PRO A 5 -30.63 -9.29 1.51
CA PRO A 5 -30.20 -10.53 2.14
C PRO A 5 -29.61 -10.31 3.54
N ASP A 6 -29.61 -11.38 4.34
CA ASP A 6 -29.06 -11.35 5.70
C ASP A 6 -27.57 -11.73 5.74
N SER A 7 -27.01 -12.25 4.62
CA SER A 7 -25.62 -12.67 4.50
C SER A 7 -25.06 -12.31 3.12
N PRO A 8 -23.73 -11.98 3.02
CA PRO A 8 -23.04 -11.82 1.75
C PRO A 8 -23.03 -13.10 0.90
N ASP A 9 -23.27 -14.27 1.48
CA ASP A 9 -23.34 -15.55 0.76
C ASP A 9 -24.38 -15.55 -0.36
N ALA A 10 -25.45 -14.74 -0.21
CA ALA A 10 -26.46 -14.55 -1.24
C ALA A 10 -25.90 -13.96 -2.56
N PHE A 11 -24.73 -13.31 -2.50
CA PHE A 11 -24.07 -12.75 -3.67
C PHE A 11 -22.85 -13.55 -4.11
N GLN A 12 -22.50 -14.65 -3.44
CA GLN A 12 -21.29 -15.43 -3.74
C GLN A 12 -21.26 -15.91 -5.20
N ASP A 13 -22.40 -16.37 -5.72
CA ASP A 13 -22.55 -16.86 -7.09
C ASP A 13 -23.40 -15.94 -7.97
N ALA A 14 -23.74 -14.73 -7.48
CA ALA A 14 -24.60 -13.80 -8.18
C ALA A 14 -24.00 -13.36 -9.52
N THR A 15 -24.89 -13.23 -10.51
CA THR A 15 -24.62 -12.57 -11.79
C THR A 15 -24.98 -11.08 -11.69
N TRP A 16 -24.74 -10.32 -12.74
CA TRP A 16 -25.19 -8.92 -12.80
C TRP A 16 -26.71 -8.80 -12.75
N GLU A 17 -27.42 -9.73 -13.38
CA GLU A 17 -28.87 -9.79 -13.41
C GLU A 17 -29.48 -10.00 -12.02
N ASP A 18 -28.76 -10.66 -11.12
CA ASP A 18 -29.17 -10.85 -9.72
C ASP A 18 -28.87 -9.60 -8.85
N VAL A 19 -27.85 -8.83 -9.19
CA VAL A 19 -27.41 -7.63 -8.46
C VAL A 19 -28.18 -6.37 -8.89
N LEU A 20 -28.43 -6.20 -10.19
CA LEU A 20 -29.06 -5.01 -10.77
C LEU A 20 -30.40 -4.62 -10.11
N PRO A 21 -31.33 -5.55 -9.79
CA PRO A 21 -32.61 -5.19 -9.19
C PRO A 21 -32.50 -4.40 -7.88
N TYR A 22 -31.46 -4.61 -7.09
CA TYR A 22 -31.24 -3.85 -5.84
C TYR A 22 -30.85 -2.39 -6.12
N TYR A 23 -30.02 -2.16 -7.14
CA TYR A 23 -29.70 -0.80 -7.59
C TYR A 23 -30.94 -0.10 -8.17
N GLU A 24 -31.75 -0.79 -8.97
CA GLU A 24 -32.96 -0.25 -9.57
C GLU A 24 -34.00 0.09 -8.50
N ASP A 25 -34.18 -0.75 -7.49
CA ASP A 25 -35.09 -0.47 -6.37
C ASP A 25 -34.62 0.77 -5.61
N LEU A 26 -33.35 0.87 -5.25
CA LEU A 26 -32.77 2.06 -4.60
C LEU A 26 -32.93 3.33 -5.47
N ALA A 27 -32.73 3.20 -6.78
CA ALA A 27 -32.88 4.31 -7.72
C ALA A 27 -34.35 4.74 -7.94
N ALA A 28 -35.30 3.84 -7.81
CA ALA A 28 -36.73 4.12 -8.00
C ALA A 28 -37.42 4.67 -6.74
N ARG A 29 -36.86 4.48 -5.55
CA ARG A 29 -37.46 4.95 -4.29
C ARG A 29 -37.51 6.48 -4.26
N PRO A 30 -38.65 7.11 -3.93
CA PRO A 30 -38.68 8.55 -3.66
C PRO A 30 -37.81 8.85 -2.43
N ILE A 31 -36.93 9.83 -2.55
CA ILE A 31 -36.11 10.31 -1.44
C ILE A 31 -36.38 11.79 -1.16
N ASP A 32 -36.46 12.11 0.13
CA ASP A 32 -36.59 13.45 0.66
C ASP A 32 -35.79 13.57 1.96
N ARG A 33 -35.87 14.71 2.64
CA ARG A 33 -35.13 14.95 3.87
C ARG A 33 -35.55 14.08 5.06
N ASP A 34 -36.77 13.53 5.03
CA ASP A 34 -37.34 12.74 6.12
C ASP A 34 -36.91 11.27 6.03
N ASN A 35 -36.67 10.75 4.81
CA ASN A 35 -36.38 9.34 4.59
C ASN A 35 -34.95 9.05 4.07
N VAL A 36 -34.17 10.06 3.73
CA VAL A 36 -32.82 9.90 3.14
C VAL A 36 -31.84 9.11 4.03
N GLU A 37 -31.96 9.21 5.37
CA GLU A 37 -31.09 8.43 6.28
C GLU A 37 -31.38 6.94 6.20
N THR A 38 -32.65 6.54 6.09
CA THR A 38 -33.03 5.13 5.88
C THR A 38 -32.55 4.64 4.52
N TRP A 39 -32.71 5.45 3.48
CA TRP A 39 -32.21 5.15 2.14
C TRP A 39 -30.70 4.98 2.10
N LEU A 40 -29.94 5.88 2.75
CA LEU A 40 -28.48 5.77 2.88
C LEU A 40 -28.05 4.51 3.65
N ALA A 41 -28.78 4.14 4.71
CA ALA A 41 -28.50 2.94 5.48
C ALA A 41 -28.74 1.67 4.64
N ASP A 42 -29.83 1.61 3.87
CA ASP A 42 -30.11 0.49 2.99
C ASP A 42 -29.07 0.38 1.86
N TRP A 43 -28.72 1.49 1.23
CA TRP A 43 -27.66 1.51 0.22
C TRP A 43 -26.31 1.07 0.80
N SER A 44 -25.94 1.61 1.95
CA SER A 44 -24.69 1.23 2.65
C SER A 44 -24.68 -0.26 3.04
N ARG A 45 -25.82 -0.81 3.50
CA ARG A 45 -25.93 -2.24 3.81
C ARG A 45 -25.81 -3.11 2.57
N PHE A 46 -26.48 -2.73 1.48
CA PHE A 46 -26.37 -3.45 0.21
C PHE A 46 -24.93 -3.46 -0.31
N GLU A 47 -24.27 -2.30 -0.35
CA GLU A 47 -22.85 -2.20 -0.76
C GLU A 47 -21.93 -3.00 0.16
N SER A 48 -22.23 -3.07 1.46
CA SER A 48 -21.44 -3.88 2.40
C SER A 48 -21.55 -5.37 2.10
N LEU A 49 -22.73 -5.86 1.77
CA LEU A 49 -22.96 -7.26 1.37
C LEU A 49 -22.24 -7.61 0.07
N LEU A 50 -22.40 -6.76 -0.96
CA LEU A 50 -21.80 -6.98 -2.28
C LEU A 50 -20.27 -6.88 -2.23
N SER A 51 -19.74 -5.89 -1.50
CA SER A 51 -18.31 -5.69 -1.30
C SER A 51 -17.67 -6.85 -0.55
N GLU A 52 -18.36 -7.39 0.47
CA GLU A 52 -17.85 -8.55 1.20
C GLU A 52 -17.83 -9.82 0.37
N ALA A 53 -18.88 -10.08 -0.44
CA ALA A 53 -18.88 -11.21 -1.37
C ALA A 53 -17.71 -11.12 -2.37
N ALA A 54 -17.44 -9.94 -2.93
CA ALA A 54 -16.32 -9.71 -3.81
C ALA A 54 -14.95 -9.90 -3.10
N ALA A 55 -14.83 -9.42 -1.85
CA ALA A 55 -13.63 -9.57 -1.04
C ALA A 55 -13.34 -11.05 -0.72
N LEU A 56 -14.36 -11.83 -0.38
CA LEU A 56 -14.23 -13.27 -0.12
C LEU A 56 -13.84 -14.05 -1.39
N ALA A 57 -14.40 -13.69 -2.55
CA ALA A 57 -14.01 -14.32 -3.81
C ALA A 57 -12.52 -14.03 -4.15
N SER A 58 -12.08 -12.79 -3.97
CA SER A 58 -10.69 -12.40 -4.17
C SER A 58 -9.74 -13.09 -3.19
N PHE A 59 -10.11 -13.15 -1.91
CA PHE A 59 -9.34 -13.84 -0.88
C PHE A 59 -9.23 -15.34 -1.15
N ALA A 60 -10.35 -15.99 -1.49
CA ALA A 60 -10.35 -17.42 -1.83
C ALA A 60 -9.41 -17.73 -3.01
N TYR A 61 -9.42 -16.90 -4.06
CA TYR A 61 -8.48 -17.02 -5.17
C TYR A 61 -7.03 -16.80 -4.72
N SER A 62 -6.76 -15.79 -3.91
CA SER A 62 -5.41 -15.54 -3.38
C SER A 62 -4.89 -16.74 -2.57
N CYS A 63 -5.75 -17.46 -1.86
CA CYS A 63 -5.37 -18.65 -1.09
C CYS A 63 -4.97 -19.85 -1.95
N ASP A 64 -5.53 -20.00 -3.17
CA ASP A 64 -5.09 -20.99 -4.17
C ASP A 64 -5.41 -20.50 -5.59
N THR A 65 -4.40 -19.95 -6.26
CA THR A 65 -4.49 -19.41 -7.63
C THR A 65 -4.59 -20.48 -8.72
N ARG A 66 -4.49 -21.77 -8.36
CA ARG A 66 -4.62 -22.92 -9.29
C ARG A 66 -6.05 -23.41 -9.40
N ASP A 67 -6.91 -22.96 -8.49
CA ASP A 67 -8.32 -23.32 -8.46
C ASP A 67 -9.11 -22.48 -9.47
N THR A 68 -9.53 -23.13 -10.55
CA THR A 68 -10.24 -22.45 -11.65
C THR A 68 -11.61 -21.91 -11.25
N ALA A 69 -12.32 -22.56 -10.30
CA ALA A 69 -13.60 -22.07 -9.82
C ALA A 69 -13.44 -20.77 -9.00
N ARG A 70 -12.37 -20.67 -8.19
CA ARG A 70 -12.03 -19.44 -7.47
C ARG A 70 -11.61 -18.32 -8.41
N GLU A 71 -10.84 -18.65 -9.46
CA GLU A 71 -10.48 -17.67 -10.50
C GLU A 71 -11.73 -17.14 -11.21
N GLU A 72 -12.67 -18.02 -11.60
CA GLU A 72 -13.93 -17.62 -12.25
C GLU A 72 -14.78 -16.72 -11.34
N ALA A 73 -14.87 -17.03 -10.05
CA ALA A 73 -15.59 -16.21 -9.08
C ALA A 73 -14.98 -14.80 -8.95
N GLN A 74 -13.65 -14.71 -8.81
CA GLN A 74 -12.96 -13.42 -8.76
C GLN A 74 -13.14 -12.62 -10.05
N LEU A 75 -12.96 -13.26 -11.21
CA LEU A 75 -13.12 -12.61 -12.51
C LEU A 75 -14.55 -12.12 -12.73
N ARG A 76 -15.56 -12.85 -12.28
CA ARG A 76 -16.97 -12.43 -12.37
C ARG A 76 -17.19 -11.10 -11.64
N PHE A 77 -16.73 -10.97 -10.38
CA PHE A 77 -16.82 -9.70 -9.67
C PHE A 77 -16.01 -8.60 -10.36
N GLY A 78 -14.75 -8.87 -10.72
CA GLY A 78 -13.84 -7.86 -11.24
C GLY A 78 -14.20 -7.35 -12.65
N THR A 79 -14.80 -8.19 -13.50
CA THR A 79 -15.03 -7.87 -14.92
C THR A 79 -16.48 -7.71 -15.31
N GLN A 80 -17.41 -8.32 -14.57
CA GLN A 80 -18.84 -8.32 -14.93
C GLN A 80 -19.69 -7.53 -13.95
N ILE A 81 -19.44 -7.61 -12.64
CA ILE A 81 -20.27 -6.95 -11.62
C ILE A 81 -19.73 -5.55 -11.30
N SER A 82 -18.49 -5.43 -10.87
CA SER A 82 -17.93 -4.16 -10.37
C SER A 82 -17.98 -3.00 -11.37
N PRO A 83 -17.69 -3.18 -12.67
CA PRO A 83 -17.78 -2.09 -13.65
C PRO A 83 -19.21 -1.58 -13.84
N LEU A 84 -20.18 -2.48 -13.89
CA LEU A 84 -21.61 -2.13 -14.04
C LEU A 84 -22.20 -1.53 -12.74
N ALA A 85 -21.76 -2.05 -11.58
CA ALA A 85 -22.11 -1.49 -10.28
C ALA A 85 -21.59 -0.05 -10.12
N TYR A 86 -20.42 0.27 -10.67
CA TYR A 86 -19.87 1.63 -10.63
C TYR A 86 -20.80 2.65 -11.30
N GLU A 87 -21.34 2.33 -12.48
CA GLU A 87 -22.32 3.18 -13.17
C GLU A 87 -23.59 3.41 -12.31
N GLN A 88 -24.13 2.37 -11.69
CA GLN A 88 -25.29 2.52 -10.82
C GLN A 88 -24.99 3.33 -9.55
N ARG A 89 -23.80 3.19 -8.99
CA ARG A 89 -23.35 4.02 -7.85
C ARG A 89 -23.35 5.49 -8.22
N ILE A 90 -22.86 5.88 -9.38
CA ILE A 90 -22.91 7.27 -9.86
C ILE A 90 -24.35 7.78 -9.88
N ARG A 91 -25.29 6.99 -10.42
CA ARG A 91 -26.71 7.32 -10.45
C ARG A 91 -27.32 7.53 -9.05
N LEU A 92 -26.93 6.71 -8.05
CA LEU A 92 -27.38 6.91 -6.67
C LEU A 92 -26.71 8.12 -6.01
N GLN A 93 -25.44 8.40 -6.32
CA GLN A 93 -24.74 9.60 -5.85
C GLN A 93 -25.39 10.87 -6.38
N GLU A 94 -25.80 10.91 -7.65
CA GLU A 94 -26.52 12.03 -8.27
C GLU A 94 -27.77 12.36 -7.46
N ARG A 95 -28.59 11.38 -7.14
CA ARG A 95 -29.81 11.56 -6.35
C ARG A 95 -29.56 12.17 -4.98
N LEU A 96 -28.51 11.70 -4.27
CA LEU A 96 -28.14 12.27 -2.97
C LEU A 96 -27.67 13.72 -3.10
N VAL A 97 -26.86 14.00 -4.11
CA VAL A 97 -26.29 15.35 -4.35
C VAL A 97 -27.40 16.33 -4.78
N GLU A 98 -28.34 15.90 -5.64
CA GLU A 98 -29.49 16.71 -6.05
C GLU A 98 -30.41 17.06 -4.88
N LEU A 99 -30.59 16.15 -3.92
CA LEU A 99 -31.34 16.43 -2.68
C LEU A 99 -30.68 17.50 -1.81
N ALA A 100 -29.41 17.84 -2.08
CA ALA A 100 -28.61 18.78 -1.30
C ALA A 100 -28.63 18.46 0.21
N TYR A 101 -28.63 17.16 0.53
CA TYR A 101 -28.64 16.69 1.91
C TYR A 101 -27.20 16.59 2.43
N VAL A 102 -26.91 17.34 3.49
CA VAL A 102 -25.63 17.29 4.20
C VAL A 102 -25.93 17.37 5.71
N ARG A 103 -25.23 16.56 6.49
CA ARG A 103 -25.23 16.59 7.94
C ARG A 103 -23.82 16.27 8.48
N PRO A 104 -23.56 16.54 9.78
CA PRO A 104 -22.29 16.18 10.40
C PRO A 104 -21.91 14.71 10.15
N GLY A 105 -20.68 14.52 9.67
CA GLY A 105 -20.10 13.20 9.41
C GLY A 105 -20.34 12.62 8.01
N ILE A 106 -21.12 13.26 7.13
CA ILE A 106 -21.22 12.85 5.71
C ILE A 106 -20.70 13.91 4.71
N GLU A 107 -20.18 15.03 5.18
CA GLU A 107 -19.67 16.10 4.32
C GLU A 107 -18.58 15.58 3.37
N MET A 108 -17.64 14.81 3.91
CA MET A 108 -16.57 14.21 3.11
C MET A 108 -17.09 13.12 2.17
N VAL A 109 -18.12 12.36 2.55
CA VAL A 109 -18.78 11.39 1.67
C VAL A 109 -19.40 12.12 0.47
N VAL A 110 -20.16 13.20 0.72
CA VAL A 110 -20.78 14.01 -0.34
C VAL A 110 -19.71 14.69 -1.22
N ARG A 111 -18.60 15.17 -0.64
CA ARG A 111 -17.47 15.74 -1.39
C ARG A 111 -16.85 14.72 -2.34
N ARG A 112 -16.62 13.49 -1.87
CA ARG A 112 -16.09 12.38 -2.70
C ARG A 112 -17.07 11.99 -3.79
N PHE A 113 -18.37 11.90 -3.50
CA PHE A 113 -19.39 11.58 -4.50
C PHE A 113 -19.44 12.64 -5.60
N LYS A 114 -19.45 13.92 -5.25
CA LYS A 114 -19.38 15.02 -6.23
C LYS A 114 -18.13 14.92 -7.11
N ASN A 115 -16.98 14.57 -6.51
CA ASN A 115 -15.75 14.39 -7.26
C ASN A 115 -15.85 13.19 -8.23
N GLN A 116 -16.36 12.05 -7.78
CA GLN A 116 -16.55 10.86 -8.63
C GLN A 116 -17.49 11.13 -9.80
N MET A 117 -18.61 11.84 -9.56
CA MET A 117 -19.54 12.27 -10.61
C MET A 117 -18.88 13.17 -11.66
N GLN A 118 -18.02 14.10 -11.21
CA GLN A 118 -17.29 15.01 -12.11
C GLN A 118 -16.24 14.28 -12.98
N LEU A 119 -15.69 13.19 -12.48
CA LEU A 119 -14.67 12.39 -13.17
C LEU A 119 -15.27 11.30 -14.06
N PHE A 120 -16.54 10.98 -13.85
CA PHE A 120 -17.20 9.91 -14.58
C PHE A 120 -17.44 10.31 -16.04
N ASP A 121 -16.98 9.46 -16.93
CA ASP A 121 -17.32 9.50 -18.35
C ASP A 121 -17.54 8.07 -18.85
N GLN A 122 -18.67 7.80 -19.48
CA GLN A 122 -19.03 6.46 -19.96
C GLN A 122 -18.01 5.90 -20.97
N ALA A 123 -17.35 6.77 -21.76
CA ALA A 123 -16.28 6.36 -22.67
C ALA A 123 -15.04 5.80 -21.94
N ASN A 124 -14.90 6.07 -20.63
CA ASN A 124 -13.80 5.56 -19.80
C ASN A 124 -14.02 4.12 -19.32
N VAL A 125 -15.26 3.64 -19.24
CA VAL A 125 -15.59 2.27 -18.74
C VAL A 125 -14.82 1.19 -19.52
N PRO A 126 -14.83 1.14 -20.87
CA PRO A 126 -14.04 0.16 -21.60
C PRO A 126 -12.52 0.38 -21.47
N LEU A 127 -12.06 1.62 -21.27
CA LEU A 127 -10.64 1.91 -21.05
C LEU A 127 -10.15 1.35 -19.71
N PHE A 128 -10.92 1.47 -18.63
CA PHE A 128 -10.59 0.86 -17.33
C PHE A 128 -10.54 -0.67 -17.42
N SER A 129 -11.48 -1.29 -18.13
CA SER A 129 -11.43 -2.74 -18.38
C SER A 129 -10.16 -3.16 -19.13
N ASN A 130 -9.76 -2.40 -20.14
CA ASN A 130 -8.55 -2.69 -20.91
C ASN A 130 -7.27 -2.40 -20.12
N LEU A 131 -7.26 -1.37 -19.25
CA LEU A 131 -6.16 -1.12 -18.32
C LEU A 131 -5.99 -2.29 -17.34
N SER A 132 -7.08 -2.84 -16.81
CA SER A 132 -7.04 -4.03 -15.94
C SER A 132 -6.46 -5.25 -16.67
N LYS A 133 -6.86 -5.48 -17.93
CA LYS A 133 -6.29 -6.55 -18.78
C LYS A 133 -4.78 -6.35 -19.01
N ALA A 134 -4.35 -5.12 -19.28
CA ALA A 134 -2.93 -4.80 -19.48
C ALA A 134 -2.12 -5.01 -18.19
N SER A 135 -2.68 -4.65 -17.03
CA SER A 135 -2.07 -4.93 -15.72
C SER A 135 -1.93 -6.44 -15.48
N THR A 136 -2.97 -7.22 -15.79
CA THR A 136 -2.92 -8.69 -15.73
C THR A 136 -1.86 -9.27 -16.68
N GLN A 137 -1.71 -8.68 -17.88
CA GLN A 137 -0.67 -9.11 -18.82
C GLN A 137 0.74 -8.84 -18.27
N TRP A 138 0.97 -7.68 -17.66
CA TRP A 138 2.23 -7.39 -16.96
C TRP A 138 2.49 -8.41 -15.86
N SER A 139 1.50 -8.72 -15.03
CA SER A 139 1.62 -9.73 -13.95
C SER A 139 1.97 -11.11 -14.49
N LYS A 140 1.37 -11.53 -15.63
CA LYS A 140 1.68 -12.80 -16.28
C LYS A 140 3.13 -12.84 -16.81
N VAL A 141 3.59 -11.78 -17.46
CA VAL A 141 4.99 -11.69 -17.93
C VAL A 141 5.95 -11.75 -16.75
N ASN A 142 5.69 -10.98 -15.70
CA ASN A 142 6.53 -10.95 -14.50
C ASN A 142 6.53 -12.32 -13.77
N GLY A 143 5.37 -12.93 -13.59
CA GLY A 143 5.22 -14.22 -12.92
C GLY A 143 5.84 -15.40 -13.67
N ALA A 144 6.03 -15.29 -14.99
CA ALA A 144 6.69 -16.29 -15.80
C ALA A 144 8.23 -16.15 -15.85
N MET A 145 8.79 -15.10 -15.23
CA MET A 145 10.23 -14.86 -15.24
C MET A 145 10.96 -15.86 -14.35
N THR A 146 11.99 -16.48 -14.90
CA THR A 146 12.86 -17.42 -14.19
C THR A 146 14.34 -17.16 -14.48
N VAL A 147 15.18 -17.67 -13.62
CA VAL A 147 16.64 -17.56 -13.68
C VAL A 147 17.23 -18.94 -13.38
N GLU A 148 18.20 -19.37 -14.15
CA GLU A 148 19.01 -20.52 -13.78
C GLU A 148 19.97 -20.14 -12.63
N TRP A 149 19.88 -20.89 -11.53
CA TRP A 149 20.70 -20.69 -10.34
C TRP A 149 21.19 -22.03 -9.79
N ASP A 150 22.48 -22.27 -9.91
CA ASP A 150 23.16 -23.49 -9.42
C ASP A 150 22.52 -24.78 -9.93
N GLY A 151 22.08 -24.81 -11.21
CA GLY A 151 21.45 -25.96 -11.85
C GLY A 151 19.93 -26.10 -11.59
N GLU A 152 19.33 -25.15 -10.90
CA GLU A 152 17.90 -25.10 -10.64
C GLU A 152 17.27 -23.85 -11.28
N GLU A 153 16.02 -23.96 -11.69
CA GLU A 153 15.22 -22.83 -12.14
C GLU A 153 14.58 -22.13 -10.94
N LYS A 154 14.86 -20.84 -10.76
CA LYS A 154 14.32 -20.00 -9.66
C LYS A 154 13.64 -18.74 -10.22
N THR A 155 12.64 -18.25 -9.51
CA THR A 155 12.08 -16.93 -9.80
C THR A 155 13.02 -15.82 -9.29
N PRO A 156 12.94 -14.57 -9.82
CA PRO A 156 13.70 -13.45 -9.28
C PRO A 156 13.48 -13.20 -7.77
N ALA A 157 12.29 -13.49 -7.25
CA ALA A 157 11.99 -13.38 -5.82
C ALA A 157 12.73 -14.43 -4.97
N GLN A 158 12.90 -15.65 -5.47
CA GLN A 158 13.64 -16.70 -4.77
C GLN A 158 15.15 -16.42 -4.66
N LEU A 159 15.66 -15.40 -5.35
CA LEU A 159 17.04 -14.95 -5.20
C LEU A 159 17.21 -13.89 -4.11
N LEU A 160 16.15 -13.37 -3.49
CA LEU A 160 16.24 -12.37 -2.41
C LEU A 160 17.11 -12.83 -1.22
N PRO A 161 16.96 -14.06 -0.68
CA PRO A 161 17.79 -14.49 0.44
C PRO A 161 19.30 -14.52 0.13
N TYR A 162 19.67 -14.67 -1.13
CA TYR A 162 21.09 -14.66 -1.55
C TYR A 162 21.70 -13.25 -1.52
N LEU A 163 20.88 -12.17 -1.48
CA LEU A 163 21.39 -10.80 -1.27
C LEU A 163 21.86 -10.57 0.17
N GLU A 164 21.42 -11.40 1.11
CA GLU A 164 21.86 -11.37 2.52
C GLU A 164 23.06 -12.29 2.80
N ALA A 165 23.55 -13.04 1.78
CA ALA A 165 24.69 -13.94 1.94
C ALA A 165 25.95 -13.17 2.33
N ASN A 166 26.79 -13.74 3.22
CA ASN A 166 28.07 -13.14 3.60
C ASN A 166 29.08 -13.11 2.44
N ASP A 167 28.98 -14.06 1.49
CA ASP A 167 29.81 -14.10 0.29
C ASP A 167 29.35 -12.99 -0.70
N ARG A 168 30.23 -12.04 -0.97
CA ARG A 168 29.94 -10.90 -1.84
C ARG A 168 29.71 -11.30 -3.30
N ASP A 169 30.40 -12.33 -3.80
CA ASP A 169 30.27 -12.80 -5.18
C ASP A 169 28.90 -13.46 -5.38
N VAL A 170 28.41 -14.15 -4.35
CA VAL A 170 27.03 -14.70 -4.34
C VAL A 170 26.01 -13.57 -4.40
N ARG A 171 26.19 -12.49 -3.61
CA ARG A 171 25.28 -11.32 -3.62
C ARG A 171 25.28 -10.63 -4.98
N GLU A 172 26.46 -10.39 -5.58
CA GLU A 172 26.58 -9.79 -6.92
C GLU A 172 25.86 -10.64 -7.97
N ARG A 173 26.10 -11.95 -7.97
CA ARG A 173 25.47 -12.88 -8.89
C ARG A 173 23.93 -12.88 -8.72
N ALA A 174 23.44 -12.88 -7.47
CA ALA A 174 22.02 -12.82 -7.17
C ALA A 174 21.39 -11.51 -7.63
N PHE A 175 22.03 -10.38 -7.38
CA PHE A 175 21.58 -9.06 -7.83
C PHE A 175 21.42 -8.97 -9.35
N LYS A 176 22.45 -9.38 -10.09
CA LYS A 176 22.43 -9.41 -11.56
C LYS A 176 21.45 -10.44 -12.09
N GLY A 177 21.38 -11.61 -11.46
CA GLY A 177 20.43 -12.66 -11.81
C GLY A 177 18.97 -12.19 -11.70
N ARG A 178 18.63 -11.47 -10.64
CA ARG A 178 17.28 -10.90 -10.46
C ARG A 178 16.91 -9.84 -11.50
N ALA A 179 17.85 -9.03 -11.95
CA ALA A 179 17.60 -7.99 -12.94
C ALA A 179 17.49 -8.53 -14.36
N ARG A 180 18.22 -9.62 -14.66
CA ARG A 180 18.39 -10.18 -16.02
C ARG A 180 17.08 -10.46 -16.76
N PRO A 181 16.06 -11.14 -16.21
CA PRO A 181 14.82 -11.41 -16.94
C PRO A 181 14.08 -10.12 -17.31
N PHE A 182 14.12 -9.09 -16.46
CA PHE A 182 13.52 -7.80 -16.75
C PHE A 182 14.24 -7.04 -17.86
N ILE A 183 15.57 -7.16 -17.92
CA ILE A 183 16.39 -6.62 -19.01
C ILE A 183 16.03 -7.32 -20.32
N GLU A 184 15.95 -8.64 -20.32
CA GLU A 184 15.59 -9.47 -21.48
C GLU A 184 14.14 -9.19 -21.95
N GLN A 185 13.20 -8.98 -21.03
CA GLN A 185 11.78 -8.69 -21.31
C GLN A 185 11.47 -7.19 -21.46
N ARG A 186 12.46 -6.30 -21.42
CA ARG A 186 12.25 -4.84 -21.46
C ARG A 186 11.31 -4.42 -22.60
N ALA A 187 11.51 -4.95 -23.81
CA ALA A 187 10.70 -4.57 -24.97
C ALA A 187 9.22 -4.94 -24.80
N ALA A 188 8.92 -6.13 -24.27
CA ALA A 188 7.56 -6.58 -24.01
C ALA A 188 6.90 -5.76 -22.89
N LEU A 189 7.61 -5.50 -21.80
CA LEU A 189 7.13 -4.69 -20.69
C LEU A 189 6.90 -3.22 -21.10
N ALA A 190 7.79 -2.65 -21.91
CA ALA A 190 7.63 -1.31 -22.47
C ALA A 190 6.40 -1.22 -23.37
N ALA A 191 6.15 -2.22 -24.23
CA ALA A 191 4.97 -2.24 -25.10
C ALA A 191 3.65 -2.32 -24.33
N ILE A 192 3.62 -3.08 -23.21
CA ILE A 192 2.46 -3.11 -22.31
C ILE A 192 2.25 -1.72 -21.70
N PHE A 193 3.33 -1.10 -21.19
CA PHE A 193 3.24 0.23 -20.59
C PHE A 193 2.82 1.30 -21.59
N ASP A 194 3.29 1.24 -22.85
CA ASP A 194 2.89 2.17 -23.91
C ASP A 194 1.37 2.14 -24.17
N GLN A 195 0.77 0.95 -24.18
CA GLN A 195 -0.67 0.80 -24.29
C GLN A 195 -1.38 1.42 -23.07
N MET A 196 -0.90 1.15 -21.86
CA MET A 196 -1.46 1.73 -20.63
C MET A 196 -1.32 3.26 -20.62
N TYR A 197 -0.18 3.80 -21.03
CA TYR A 197 0.06 5.23 -21.13
C TYR A 197 -0.97 5.91 -22.03
N GLN A 198 -1.19 5.35 -23.25
CA GLN A 198 -2.17 5.89 -24.20
C GLN A 198 -3.59 5.87 -23.63
N MET A 199 -3.99 4.74 -23.03
CA MET A 199 -5.33 4.62 -22.42
C MET A 199 -5.51 5.60 -21.26
N ARG A 200 -4.52 5.74 -20.37
CA ARG A 200 -4.56 6.67 -19.22
C ARG A 200 -4.67 8.12 -19.67
N GLN A 201 -3.90 8.53 -20.68
CA GLN A 201 -4.02 9.88 -21.25
C GLN A 201 -5.39 10.09 -21.93
N GLN A 202 -5.98 9.03 -22.51
CA GLN A 202 -7.33 9.13 -23.06
C GLN A 202 -8.39 9.23 -21.97
N VAL A 203 -8.26 8.47 -20.87
CA VAL A 203 -9.14 8.58 -19.69
C VAL A 203 -9.16 10.01 -19.15
N ALA A 204 -8.00 10.63 -19.02
CA ALA A 204 -7.89 12.01 -18.55
C ALA A 204 -8.60 12.99 -19.50
N ARG A 205 -8.36 12.89 -20.81
CA ARG A 205 -9.00 13.75 -21.81
C ARG A 205 -10.52 13.60 -21.81
N ASN A 206 -11.04 12.39 -21.72
CA ASN A 206 -12.49 12.14 -21.67
C ASN A 206 -13.12 12.81 -20.43
N ALA A 207 -12.42 12.82 -19.30
CA ALA A 207 -12.84 13.48 -18.06
C ALA A 207 -12.52 15.00 -18.04
N GLY A 208 -12.06 15.60 -19.14
CA GLY A 208 -11.80 17.04 -19.26
C GLY A 208 -10.46 17.52 -18.68
N PHE A 209 -9.48 16.61 -18.50
CA PHE A 209 -8.15 16.96 -18.02
C PHE A 209 -7.12 16.98 -19.16
N ASP A 210 -6.14 17.86 -19.06
CA ASP A 210 -5.06 17.97 -20.04
C ASP A 210 -4.09 16.79 -20.00
N ASN A 211 -3.95 16.15 -18.82
CA ASN A 211 -3.02 15.04 -18.62
C ASN A 211 -3.51 14.08 -17.52
N TYR A 212 -2.94 12.86 -17.51
CA TYR A 212 -3.35 11.82 -16.57
C TYR A 212 -2.91 12.10 -15.13
N ARG A 213 -1.82 12.86 -14.87
CA ARG A 213 -1.40 13.25 -13.52
C ARG A 213 -2.53 13.99 -12.79
N ASP A 214 -3.11 15.01 -13.42
CA ASP A 214 -4.10 15.86 -12.80
C ASP A 214 -5.44 15.12 -12.60
N PHE A 215 -5.79 14.24 -13.57
CA PHE A 215 -6.90 13.30 -13.40
C PHE A 215 -6.69 12.37 -12.22
N ALA A 216 -5.55 11.67 -12.14
CA ALA A 216 -5.24 10.70 -11.08
C ALA A 216 -5.18 11.37 -9.69
N HIS A 217 -4.70 12.61 -9.61
CA HIS A 217 -4.71 13.39 -8.38
C HIS A 217 -6.14 13.59 -7.86
N ARG A 218 -7.07 13.93 -8.76
CA ARG A 218 -8.50 14.08 -8.44
C ARG A 218 -9.17 12.72 -8.16
N GLU A 219 -8.88 11.69 -8.95
CA GLU A 219 -9.43 10.34 -8.78
C GLU A 219 -9.13 9.78 -7.37
N LYS A 220 -7.94 10.03 -6.86
CA LYS A 220 -7.53 9.64 -5.51
C LYS A 220 -8.11 10.52 -4.40
N ASN A 221 -9.01 11.46 -4.72
CA ASN A 221 -9.64 12.39 -3.77
C ASN A 221 -8.63 13.24 -2.96
N ARG A 222 -7.52 13.60 -3.56
CA ARG A 222 -6.49 14.46 -2.96
C ARG A 222 -6.95 15.90 -2.97
N PHE A 223 -7.73 16.27 -1.96
CA PHE A 223 -8.35 17.60 -1.86
C PHE A 223 -7.50 18.60 -1.09
N ASP A 224 -6.54 18.13 -0.33
CA ASP A 224 -5.89 18.91 0.72
C ASP A 224 -4.39 19.14 0.45
N TYR A 225 -3.89 18.67 -0.69
CA TYR A 225 -2.57 18.96 -1.23
C TYR A 225 -2.59 18.87 -2.77
N THR A 226 -1.56 19.38 -3.42
CA THR A 226 -1.47 19.57 -4.86
C THR A 226 -0.29 18.82 -5.47
N PRO A 227 -0.21 18.66 -6.81
CA PRO A 227 1.00 18.19 -7.46
C PRO A 227 2.26 19.02 -7.12
N ASP A 228 2.12 20.33 -6.89
CA ASP A 228 3.24 21.20 -6.50
C ASP A 228 3.73 20.88 -5.07
N ASP A 229 2.85 20.43 -4.19
CA ASP A 229 3.23 19.90 -2.87
C ASP A 229 4.07 18.62 -3.01
N CYS A 230 3.71 17.75 -3.96
CA CYS A 230 4.51 16.56 -4.26
C CYS A 230 5.91 16.95 -4.79
N LEU A 231 6.01 17.97 -5.64
CA LEU A 231 7.31 18.46 -6.11
C LEU A 231 8.15 19.02 -4.95
N ARG A 232 7.55 19.78 -4.03
CA ARG A 232 8.23 20.25 -2.81
C ARG A 232 8.70 19.09 -1.93
N PHE A 233 7.89 18.05 -1.80
CA PHE A 233 8.31 16.82 -1.11
C PHE A 233 9.58 16.23 -1.74
N HIS A 234 9.68 16.15 -3.08
CA HIS A 234 10.87 15.64 -3.75
C HIS A 234 12.12 16.49 -3.45
N GLU A 235 12.00 17.82 -3.51
CA GLU A 235 13.07 18.76 -3.18
C GLU A 235 13.52 18.62 -1.71
N SER A 236 12.56 18.44 -0.82
CA SER A 236 12.81 18.24 0.60
C SER A 236 13.49 16.89 0.89
N VAL A 237 13.12 15.82 0.17
CA VAL A 237 13.83 14.53 0.26
C VAL A 237 15.28 14.68 -0.18
N GLU A 238 15.56 15.39 -1.28
CA GLU A 238 16.91 15.61 -1.78
C GLU A 238 17.78 16.39 -0.77
N SER A 239 17.21 17.44 -0.15
CA SER A 239 17.97 18.34 0.71
C SER A 239 18.03 17.90 2.19
N ALA A 240 16.98 17.29 2.74
CA ALA A 240 16.89 16.91 4.15
C ALA A 240 17.19 15.43 4.41
N VAL A 241 16.79 14.51 3.49
CA VAL A 241 16.89 13.06 3.73
C VAL A 241 18.14 12.45 3.12
N LEU A 242 18.51 12.83 1.90
CA LEU A 242 19.66 12.24 1.20
C LEU A 242 20.99 12.36 1.98
N PRO A 243 21.27 13.46 2.71
CA PRO A 243 22.46 13.52 3.57
C PRO A 243 22.48 12.44 4.67
N ALA A 244 21.33 12.13 5.29
CA ALA A 244 21.22 11.08 6.30
C ALA A 244 21.42 9.69 5.68
N VAL A 245 20.80 9.42 4.52
CA VAL A 245 21.06 8.18 3.76
C VAL A 245 22.56 8.01 3.47
N THR A 246 23.23 9.07 3.09
CA THR A 246 24.69 9.05 2.81
C THR A 246 25.48 8.69 4.07
N ARG A 247 25.14 9.27 5.25
CA ARG A 247 25.79 8.93 6.53
C ARG A 247 25.57 7.47 6.92
N ILE A 248 24.34 6.94 6.77
CA ILE A 248 24.02 5.54 7.05
C ILE A 248 24.84 4.61 6.14
N ARG A 249 24.87 4.89 4.83
CA ARG A 249 25.62 4.09 3.85
C ARG A 249 27.13 4.16 4.07
N ASP A 250 27.67 5.32 4.45
CA ASP A 250 29.08 5.48 4.80
C ASP A 250 29.46 4.71 6.08
N ARG A 251 28.59 4.68 7.09
CA ARG A 251 28.75 3.83 8.27
C ARG A 251 28.79 2.36 7.85
N ARG A 252 27.83 1.91 7.05
CA ARG A 252 27.75 0.53 6.51
C ARG A 252 29.03 0.18 5.73
N ARG A 253 29.47 1.03 4.82
CA ARG A 253 30.70 0.84 4.03
C ARG A 253 31.91 0.61 4.91
N ARG A 254 32.05 1.43 5.97
CA ARG A 254 33.17 1.32 6.93
C ARG A 254 33.09 0.02 7.74
N GLN A 255 31.91 -0.36 8.22
CA GLN A 255 31.70 -1.61 8.95
C GLN A 255 32.04 -2.84 8.11
N MET A 256 31.71 -2.81 6.83
CA MET A 256 32.04 -3.88 5.89
C MET A 256 33.49 -3.84 5.38
N GLY A 257 34.28 -2.82 5.72
CA GLY A 257 35.67 -2.68 5.24
C GLY A 257 35.79 -2.47 3.73
N LEU A 258 34.76 -1.94 3.05
CA LEU A 258 34.71 -1.79 1.60
C LEU A 258 35.25 -0.42 1.15
N ALA A 259 35.90 -0.39 -0.02
CA ALA A 259 36.29 0.85 -0.68
C ALA A 259 35.06 1.64 -1.19
N SER A 260 34.08 0.93 -1.78
CA SER A 260 32.80 1.47 -2.21
C SER A 260 31.69 0.43 -1.99
N LEU A 261 30.48 0.90 -1.70
CA LEU A 261 29.29 0.05 -1.72
C LEU A 261 28.82 -0.16 -3.14
N ARG A 262 28.43 -1.38 -3.46
CA ARG A 262 27.68 -1.73 -4.66
C ARG A 262 26.22 -1.99 -4.29
N PRO A 263 25.26 -2.01 -5.23
CA PRO A 263 23.86 -2.25 -4.91
C PRO A 263 23.59 -3.55 -4.12
N TRP A 264 24.38 -4.57 -4.32
CA TRP A 264 24.28 -5.86 -3.61
C TRP A 264 24.90 -5.86 -2.20
N ASP A 265 25.45 -4.74 -1.74
CA ASP A 265 25.96 -4.60 -0.38
C ASP A 265 24.94 -3.96 0.58
N LEU A 266 23.71 -3.69 0.11
CA LEU A 266 22.71 -2.94 0.89
C LEU A 266 21.85 -3.82 1.81
N ASP A 267 21.64 -5.09 1.45
CA ASP A 267 20.68 -5.97 2.17
C ASP A 267 21.37 -6.88 3.21
N VAL A 268 22.68 -7.18 3.05
CA VAL A 268 23.43 -8.03 3.97
C VAL A 268 23.68 -7.34 5.31
N ASP A 269 23.75 -8.09 6.42
CA ASP A 269 24.22 -7.54 7.71
C ASP A 269 25.66 -7.03 7.60
N PRO A 270 25.94 -5.74 7.93
CA PRO A 270 27.27 -5.15 7.72
C PRO A 270 28.34 -5.73 8.63
N GLN A 271 27.99 -6.44 9.68
CA GLN A 271 28.89 -7.14 10.60
C GLN A 271 29.01 -8.64 10.29
N GLY A 272 28.34 -9.14 9.24
CA GLY A 272 28.37 -10.53 8.83
C GLY A 272 27.66 -11.50 9.78
N ARG A 273 26.74 -11.01 10.62
CA ARG A 273 25.93 -11.86 11.50
C ARG A 273 24.90 -12.64 10.66
N PRO A 274 24.43 -13.80 11.13
CA PRO A 274 23.40 -14.56 10.42
C PRO A 274 22.08 -13.79 10.37
N PRO A 275 21.22 -14.04 9.35
CA PRO A 275 19.88 -13.46 9.28
C PRO A 275 19.06 -13.70 10.55
N LEU A 276 18.21 -12.76 10.90
CA LEU A 276 17.27 -12.90 12.01
C LEU A 276 16.22 -13.96 11.69
N LYS A 277 15.95 -14.83 12.67
CA LYS A 277 14.93 -15.89 12.57
C LYS A 277 13.92 -15.73 13.71
N PRO A 278 12.87 -14.92 13.53
CA PRO A 278 11.94 -14.56 14.60
C PRO A 278 11.05 -15.72 15.05
N PHE A 279 10.72 -16.65 14.18
CA PHE A 279 9.83 -17.78 14.48
C PHE A 279 10.15 -18.98 13.58
N GLU A 280 9.71 -20.16 14.02
CA GLU A 280 9.85 -21.42 13.26
C GLU A 280 8.51 -21.94 12.74
N ASP A 281 7.40 -21.54 13.37
CA ASP A 281 6.05 -21.97 13.02
C ASP A 281 5.02 -20.82 13.11
N ILE A 282 3.93 -20.94 12.36
CA ILE A 282 2.88 -19.90 12.24
C ILE A 282 2.13 -19.70 13.56
N LYS A 283 1.95 -20.75 14.36
CA LYS A 283 1.26 -20.60 15.64
C LYS A 283 2.07 -19.70 16.60
N THR A 284 3.37 -19.95 16.72
CA THR A 284 4.29 -19.09 17.48
C THR A 284 4.30 -17.66 16.94
N PHE A 285 4.23 -17.51 15.61
CA PHE A 285 4.17 -16.20 14.96
C PHE A 285 2.92 -15.43 15.37
N ILE A 286 1.75 -16.08 15.34
CA ILE A 286 0.47 -15.48 15.77
C ILE A 286 0.46 -15.15 17.26
N ASP A 287 0.85 -16.11 18.12
CA ASP A 287 0.78 -15.95 19.57
C ASP A 287 1.65 -14.78 20.04
N ARG A 288 2.89 -14.68 19.56
CA ARG A 288 3.81 -13.60 19.93
C ARG A 288 3.38 -12.23 19.42
N ALA A 289 2.78 -12.15 18.24
CA ALA A 289 2.18 -10.90 17.77
C ALA A 289 1.08 -10.41 18.71
N GLY A 290 0.23 -11.31 19.21
CA GLY A 290 -0.78 -10.99 20.21
C GLY A 290 -0.20 -10.37 21.49
N GLU A 291 0.93 -10.89 21.99
CA GLU A 291 1.63 -10.33 23.15
C GLU A 291 2.21 -8.94 22.85
N ILE A 292 2.82 -8.75 21.68
CA ILE A 292 3.31 -7.44 21.24
C ILE A 292 2.17 -6.42 21.25
N PHE A 293 1.02 -6.74 20.63
CA PHE A 293 -0.14 -5.84 20.58
C PHE A 293 -0.72 -5.56 21.97
N SER A 294 -0.71 -6.54 22.90
CA SER A 294 -1.11 -6.34 24.29
C SER A 294 -0.25 -5.28 24.99
N ASN A 295 1.05 -5.25 24.69
CA ASN A 295 1.97 -4.24 25.24
C ASN A 295 1.79 -2.86 24.57
N VAL A 296 1.27 -2.78 23.35
CA VAL A 296 0.94 -1.50 22.71
C VAL A 296 -0.33 -0.93 23.31
N ASP A 297 -1.44 -1.66 23.26
CA ASP A 297 -2.74 -1.32 23.85
C ASP A 297 -3.60 -2.59 24.00
N PRO A 298 -4.25 -2.84 25.15
CA PRO A 298 -5.09 -4.03 25.34
C PRO A 298 -6.18 -4.21 24.27
N ALA A 299 -6.74 -3.12 23.74
CA ALA A 299 -7.76 -3.23 22.69
C ALA A 299 -7.19 -3.80 21.38
N PHE A 300 -5.91 -3.55 21.05
CA PHE A 300 -5.28 -4.14 19.87
C PHE A 300 -5.08 -5.65 20.03
N HIS A 301 -4.76 -6.12 21.23
CA HIS A 301 -4.76 -7.53 21.54
C HIS A 301 -6.16 -8.16 21.30
N ASP A 302 -7.21 -7.52 21.83
CA ASP A 302 -8.59 -8.02 21.66
C ASP A 302 -9.01 -8.05 20.18
N TYR A 303 -8.65 -7.04 19.39
CA TYR A 303 -8.91 -7.01 17.95
C TYR A 303 -8.18 -8.13 17.21
N TYR A 304 -6.89 -8.33 17.54
CA TYR A 304 -6.08 -9.36 16.91
C TYR A 304 -6.57 -10.77 17.25
N ARG A 305 -6.93 -11.00 18.54
CA ARG A 305 -7.53 -12.27 18.98
C ARG A 305 -8.84 -12.57 18.28
N ARG A 306 -9.70 -11.58 18.08
CA ARG A 306 -10.95 -11.75 17.32
C ARG A 306 -10.72 -12.22 15.89
N MET A 307 -9.68 -11.74 15.21
CA MET A 307 -9.31 -12.23 13.89
C MET A 307 -8.78 -13.66 13.94
N ALA A 308 -7.90 -13.96 14.89
CA ALA A 308 -7.34 -15.29 15.06
C ALA A 308 -8.42 -16.34 15.38
N ASP A 309 -9.33 -16.03 16.31
CA ASP A 309 -10.44 -16.92 16.70
C ASP A 309 -11.48 -17.13 15.57
N ALA A 310 -11.56 -16.19 14.62
CA ALA A 310 -12.43 -16.27 13.45
C ALA A 310 -11.74 -16.87 12.21
N ASP A 311 -10.50 -17.37 12.32
CA ASP A 311 -9.69 -17.94 11.22
C ASP A 311 -9.49 -16.94 10.04
N LEU A 312 -9.25 -15.66 10.39
CA LEU A 312 -9.05 -14.56 9.44
C LEU A 312 -7.58 -14.15 9.27
N LEU A 313 -6.65 -15.01 9.72
CA LEU A 313 -5.20 -14.83 9.60
C LEU A 313 -4.62 -15.94 8.72
N ASP A 314 -4.53 -15.70 7.41
CA ASP A 314 -3.89 -16.64 6.46
C ASP A 314 -2.44 -16.20 6.21
N LEU A 315 -1.53 -16.60 7.10
CA LEU A 315 -0.17 -16.06 7.18
C LEU A 315 0.90 -16.93 6.53
N ASP A 316 0.72 -18.25 6.46
CA ASP A 316 1.75 -19.18 5.99
C ASP A 316 2.00 -19.10 4.48
N ASN A 317 3.24 -19.36 4.08
CA ASN A 317 3.57 -19.57 2.67
C ASN A 317 3.23 -21.00 2.25
N ARG A 318 2.55 -21.17 1.11
CA ARG A 318 2.26 -22.47 0.53
C ARG A 318 2.16 -22.42 -1.00
N LYS A 319 2.42 -23.55 -1.64
CA LYS A 319 2.36 -23.66 -3.10
C LYS A 319 0.95 -23.34 -3.63
N GLY A 320 0.87 -22.47 -4.60
CA GLY A 320 -0.39 -22.04 -5.23
C GLY A 320 -1.00 -20.80 -4.61
N LYS A 321 -0.48 -20.31 -3.49
CA LYS A 321 -0.90 -19.05 -2.88
C LYS A 321 -0.41 -17.85 -3.70
N ALA A 322 -1.21 -16.78 -3.79
CA ALA A 322 -0.80 -15.54 -4.44
C ALA A 322 0.38 -14.90 -3.71
N PRO A 323 1.32 -14.23 -4.39
CA PRO A 323 2.41 -13.51 -3.73
C PRO A 323 1.92 -12.23 -3.05
N GLY A 324 2.71 -11.76 -2.06
CA GLY A 324 2.44 -10.51 -1.35
C GLY A 324 1.75 -10.69 0.00
N GLY A 325 1.36 -9.57 0.60
CA GLY A 325 0.59 -9.48 1.82
C GLY A 325 -0.42 -8.33 1.70
N TYR A 326 -1.55 -8.43 2.37
CA TYR A 326 -2.56 -7.37 2.45
C TYR A 326 -3.53 -7.60 3.61
N CYS A 327 -4.14 -6.50 4.06
CA CYS A 327 -5.31 -6.53 4.92
C CYS A 327 -6.56 -6.16 4.12
N GLN A 328 -7.62 -6.97 4.24
CA GLN A 328 -8.90 -6.76 3.58
C GLN A 328 -10.03 -6.72 4.61
N THR A 329 -10.86 -5.66 4.56
CA THR A 329 -12.03 -5.57 5.45
C THR A 329 -13.23 -6.29 4.85
N LEU A 330 -13.82 -7.18 5.63
CA LEU A 330 -15.12 -7.80 5.37
C LEU A 330 -16.22 -6.80 5.82
N ALA A 331 -16.75 -6.06 4.86
CA ALA A 331 -17.49 -4.83 5.09
C ALA A 331 -18.80 -5.00 5.87
N PHE A 332 -19.52 -6.12 5.65
CA PHE A 332 -20.77 -6.44 6.32
C PHE A 332 -20.52 -6.93 7.74
N ARG A 333 -19.61 -7.88 7.92
CA ARG A 333 -19.21 -8.42 9.24
C ARG A 333 -18.37 -7.41 10.04
N LYS A 334 -17.84 -6.37 9.40
CA LYS A 334 -16.94 -5.37 10.01
C LYS A 334 -15.71 -6.03 10.66
N MET A 335 -15.17 -7.02 9.99
CA MET A 335 -14.01 -7.81 10.42
C MET A 335 -12.92 -7.73 9.36
N PRO A 336 -11.71 -7.34 9.69
CA PRO A 336 -10.57 -7.46 8.78
C PRO A 336 -10.05 -8.89 8.73
N LEU A 337 -9.41 -9.24 7.62
CA LEU A 337 -8.61 -10.43 7.44
C LEU A 337 -7.20 -10.03 6.99
N ILE A 338 -6.20 -10.82 7.35
CA ILE A 338 -4.81 -10.62 6.91
C ILE A 338 -4.36 -11.83 6.11
N PHE A 339 -3.84 -11.56 4.94
CA PHE A 339 -3.20 -12.51 4.03
C PHE A 339 -1.73 -12.16 3.88
N MET A 340 -0.83 -13.14 4.00
CA MET A 340 0.59 -12.96 3.71
C MET A 340 1.29 -14.27 3.39
N ASN A 341 2.59 -14.24 3.14
CA ASN A 341 3.42 -15.39 2.78
C ASN A 341 4.65 -15.48 3.69
N ALA A 342 4.43 -15.69 5.00
CA ALA A 342 5.48 -15.73 6.00
C ALA A 342 6.37 -16.98 5.87
N VAL A 343 7.68 -16.79 5.98
CA VAL A 343 8.73 -17.81 5.83
C VAL A 343 9.74 -17.81 6.98
N GLY A 344 9.52 -17.02 8.04
CA GLY A 344 10.37 -16.98 9.23
C GLY A 344 11.50 -15.95 9.17
N VAL A 345 11.34 -14.87 8.41
CA VAL A 345 12.32 -13.77 8.29
C VAL A 345 11.83 -12.50 9.03
N ASP A 346 12.75 -11.57 9.31
CA ASP A 346 12.44 -10.30 9.98
C ASP A 346 11.37 -9.48 9.25
N GLY A 347 11.41 -9.48 7.93
CA GLY A 347 10.41 -8.81 7.09
C GLY A 347 8.98 -9.31 7.31
N ASP A 348 8.78 -10.57 7.71
CA ASP A 348 7.44 -11.10 7.99
C ASP A 348 6.84 -10.44 9.25
N VAL A 349 7.66 -10.20 10.27
CA VAL A 349 7.22 -9.49 11.49
C VAL A 349 6.77 -8.08 11.14
N ARG A 350 7.56 -7.35 10.37
CA ARG A 350 7.20 -5.98 9.93
C ARG A 350 5.92 -5.97 9.12
N THR A 351 5.79 -6.90 8.16
CA THR A 351 4.57 -7.03 7.35
C THR A 351 3.35 -7.31 8.24
N LEU A 352 3.44 -8.23 9.20
CA LEU A 352 2.32 -8.51 10.10
C LEU A 352 1.93 -7.30 10.95
N LEU A 353 2.91 -6.54 11.47
CA LEU A 353 2.66 -5.32 12.24
C LEU A 353 1.99 -4.25 11.35
N HIS A 354 2.45 -4.10 10.11
CA HIS A 354 1.87 -3.20 9.11
C HIS A 354 0.41 -3.54 8.80
N GLU A 355 0.13 -4.78 8.39
CA GLU A 355 -1.22 -5.23 8.05
C GLU A 355 -2.16 -5.19 9.26
N SER A 356 -1.63 -5.43 10.46
CA SER A 356 -2.40 -5.27 11.69
C SER A 356 -2.78 -3.81 11.96
N GLY A 357 -1.96 -2.83 11.57
CA GLY A 357 -2.32 -1.41 11.64
C GLY A 357 -3.54 -1.10 10.79
N HIS A 358 -3.63 -1.63 9.57
CA HIS A 358 -4.84 -1.54 8.72
C HIS A 358 -6.04 -2.25 9.36
N ALA A 359 -5.82 -3.43 9.95
CA ALA A 359 -6.88 -4.16 10.63
C ALA A 359 -7.44 -3.38 11.83
N PHE A 360 -6.58 -2.80 12.66
CA PHE A 360 -7.01 -2.00 13.81
C PHE A 360 -7.75 -0.74 13.37
N HIS A 361 -7.32 -0.10 12.27
CA HIS A 361 -8.04 1.00 11.66
C HIS A 361 -9.48 0.58 11.28
N SER A 362 -9.63 -0.58 10.65
CA SER A 362 -10.95 -1.12 10.29
C SER A 362 -11.84 -1.34 11.52
N PHE A 363 -11.28 -1.85 12.63
CA PHE A 363 -12.03 -2.02 13.86
C PHE A 363 -12.43 -0.69 14.49
N GLU A 364 -11.50 0.26 14.61
CA GLU A 364 -11.77 1.58 15.19
C GLU A 364 -12.85 2.33 14.38
N ALA A 365 -12.82 2.27 13.05
CA ALA A 365 -13.82 2.91 12.19
C ALA A 365 -15.15 2.14 12.10
N SER A 366 -15.25 0.91 12.64
CA SER A 366 -16.39 0.01 12.48
C SER A 366 -17.71 0.53 13.11
N HIS A 367 -17.62 1.45 14.09
CA HIS A 367 -18.77 2.09 14.73
C HIS A 367 -19.50 3.05 13.79
N LEU A 368 -18.85 3.55 12.74
CA LEU A 368 -19.43 4.45 11.76
C LEU A 368 -20.56 3.73 11.00
N PRO A 369 -21.77 4.34 10.92
CA PRO A 369 -22.96 3.64 10.43
C PRO A 369 -22.87 3.32 8.94
N LEU A 370 -22.33 4.21 8.11
CA LEU A 370 -22.30 4.04 6.67
C LEU A 370 -20.94 3.50 6.22
N LEU A 371 -20.95 2.53 5.30
CA LEU A 371 -19.74 2.01 4.65
C LEU A 371 -18.88 3.16 4.08
N PHE A 372 -19.50 4.13 3.46
CA PHE A 372 -18.86 5.28 2.82
C PHE A 372 -18.09 6.19 3.79
N GLN A 373 -18.36 6.09 5.10
CA GLN A 373 -17.66 6.85 6.15
C GLN A 373 -16.41 6.13 6.67
N ARG A 374 -16.34 4.80 6.53
CA ARG A 374 -15.31 3.96 7.19
C ARG A 374 -13.94 4.05 6.54
N HIS A 375 -13.89 4.42 5.25
CA HIS A 375 -12.65 4.45 4.49
C HIS A 375 -12.07 5.85 4.44
N PRO A 376 -10.90 6.11 5.03
CA PRO A 376 -10.16 7.37 4.87
C PRO A 376 -9.49 7.41 3.48
N GLY A 377 -8.72 8.43 3.18
CA GLY A 377 -7.75 8.41 2.08
C GLY A 377 -6.63 7.40 2.37
N SER A 378 -5.93 6.99 1.32
CA SER A 378 -4.83 6.01 1.45
C SER A 378 -3.71 6.53 2.34
N GLU A 379 -3.46 7.85 2.36
CA GLU A 379 -2.45 8.46 3.22
C GLU A 379 -2.71 8.17 4.71
N MET A 380 -3.97 8.32 5.17
CA MET A 380 -4.29 8.03 6.57
C MET A 380 -4.36 6.52 6.85
N ALA A 381 -4.72 5.71 5.86
CA ALA A 381 -4.65 4.25 5.97
C ALA A 381 -3.21 3.79 6.17
N GLU A 382 -2.25 4.38 5.45
CA GLU A 382 -0.83 4.06 5.60
C GLU A 382 -0.20 4.69 6.86
N VAL A 383 -0.73 5.82 7.35
CA VAL A 383 -0.35 6.30 8.70
C VAL A 383 -0.71 5.26 9.76
N ALA A 384 -1.86 4.59 9.62
CA ALA A 384 -2.27 3.54 10.54
C ALA A 384 -1.28 2.37 10.55
N SER A 385 -0.95 1.83 9.37
CA SER A 385 -0.03 0.70 9.22
C SER A 385 1.40 1.01 9.65
N MET A 386 1.99 2.09 9.14
CA MET A 386 3.37 2.48 9.43
C MET A 386 3.57 2.94 10.88
N SER A 387 2.54 3.55 11.50
CA SER A 387 2.60 3.87 12.93
C SER A 387 2.62 2.62 13.79
N MET A 388 1.89 1.56 13.41
CA MET A 388 1.87 0.32 14.18
C MET A 388 3.24 -0.37 14.18
N GLU A 389 3.96 -0.38 13.06
CA GLU A 389 5.34 -0.86 13.00
C GLU A 389 6.23 -0.18 14.05
N LEU A 390 6.15 1.15 14.14
CA LEU A 390 6.95 1.96 15.06
C LEU A 390 6.49 1.86 16.53
N LEU A 391 5.18 1.82 16.79
CA LEU A 391 4.61 1.71 18.14
C LEU A 391 4.85 0.32 18.74
N ALA A 392 4.91 -0.72 17.92
CA ALA A 392 5.17 -2.09 18.32
C ALA A 392 6.67 -2.39 18.51
N ALA A 393 7.55 -1.66 17.80
CA ALA A 393 9.00 -1.89 17.81
C ALA A 393 9.66 -1.99 19.20
N PRO A 394 9.24 -1.27 20.27
CA PRO A 394 9.78 -1.45 21.61
C PRO A 394 9.49 -2.80 22.27
N PHE A 395 8.55 -3.61 21.76
CA PHE A 395 8.04 -4.83 22.40
C PHE A 395 8.30 -6.10 21.61
N ILE A 396 9.17 -6.05 20.60
CA ILE A 396 9.48 -7.22 19.78
C ILE A 396 10.47 -8.18 20.44
N ASP A 397 11.05 -7.83 21.59
CA ASP A 397 11.95 -8.69 22.35
C ASP A 397 11.20 -9.72 23.24
N GLN A 398 11.91 -10.75 23.67
CA GLN A 398 11.36 -11.87 24.45
C GLN A 398 10.94 -11.47 25.86
N ASP A 399 11.52 -10.41 26.44
CA ASP A 399 11.14 -9.92 27.77
C ASP A 399 9.70 -9.35 27.76
N HIS A 400 9.24 -8.90 26.58
CA HIS A 400 7.86 -8.46 26.34
C HIS A 400 6.99 -9.54 25.65
N GLY A 401 7.46 -10.80 25.59
CA GLY A 401 6.75 -11.87 24.88
C GLY A 401 6.93 -11.86 23.36
N GLY A 402 7.78 -10.98 22.83
CA GLY A 402 8.07 -10.84 21.40
C GLY A 402 9.01 -11.94 20.85
N TYR A 403 9.54 -11.67 19.68
CA TYR A 403 10.24 -12.67 18.85
C TYR A 403 11.73 -12.80 19.13
N TYR A 404 12.41 -11.74 19.54
CA TYR A 404 13.86 -11.63 19.49
C TYR A 404 14.52 -11.62 20.86
N SER A 405 15.77 -12.06 20.93
CA SER A 405 16.63 -11.68 22.05
C SER A 405 16.80 -10.14 22.08
N GLU A 406 17.28 -9.59 23.19
CA GLU A 406 17.56 -8.15 23.30
C GLU A 406 18.43 -7.63 22.15
N GLU A 407 19.50 -8.36 21.78
CA GLU A 407 20.39 -8.02 20.66
C GLU A 407 19.66 -8.09 19.33
N GLY A 408 18.87 -9.15 19.09
CA GLY A 408 18.06 -9.32 17.88
C GLY A 408 17.02 -8.21 17.71
N ALA A 409 16.35 -7.84 18.78
CA ALA A 409 15.36 -6.75 18.78
C ALA A 409 16.02 -5.39 18.50
N ARG A 410 17.19 -5.12 19.06
CA ARG A 410 17.96 -3.91 18.78
C ARG A 410 18.36 -3.85 17.31
N ARG A 411 18.83 -4.96 16.74
CA ARG A 411 19.15 -5.07 15.33
C ARG A 411 17.93 -4.84 14.44
N SER A 412 16.81 -5.51 14.69
CA SER A 412 15.55 -5.35 13.94
C SER A 412 15.06 -3.90 13.97
N ARG A 413 15.11 -3.24 15.14
CA ARG A 413 14.76 -1.81 15.29
C ARG A 413 15.70 -0.90 14.48
N ALA A 414 16.99 -1.17 14.48
CA ALA A 414 17.95 -0.39 13.70
C ALA A 414 17.69 -0.55 12.19
N GLU A 415 17.44 -1.77 11.73
CA GLU A 415 17.10 -2.05 10.32
C GLU A 415 15.78 -1.41 9.91
N LEU A 416 14.76 -1.36 10.78
CA LEU A 416 13.51 -0.63 10.55
C LEU A 416 13.77 0.87 10.34
N LEU A 417 14.50 1.51 11.24
CA LEU A 417 14.76 2.95 11.17
C LEU A 417 15.65 3.31 9.98
N GLU A 418 16.68 2.52 9.67
CA GLU A 418 17.50 2.70 8.46
C GLU A 418 16.67 2.52 7.19
N GLY A 419 15.77 1.54 7.18
CA GLY A 419 14.83 1.26 6.10
C GLY A 419 13.89 2.44 5.84
N ILE A 420 13.35 3.06 6.89
CA ILE A 420 12.50 4.27 6.79
C ILE A 420 13.25 5.42 6.12
N VAL A 421 14.49 5.70 6.54
CA VAL A 421 15.29 6.77 5.92
C VAL A 421 15.60 6.46 4.46
N ALA A 422 15.97 5.21 4.14
CA ALA A 422 16.30 4.77 2.79
C ALA A 422 15.08 4.71 1.85
N PHE A 423 13.87 4.63 2.40
CA PHE A 423 12.62 4.59 1.63
C PHE A 423 12.30 5.91 0.93
N PHE A 424 12.53 7.07 1.58
CA PHE A 424 12.16 8.37 1.03
C PHE A 424 12.79 8.69 -0.34
N PRO A 425 14.09 8.48 -0.59
CA PRO A 425 14.69 8.64 -1.92
C PRO A 425 14.06 7.74 -2.99
N HIS A 426 13.69 6.52 -2.62
CA HIS A 426 12.99 5.64 -3.54
C HIS A 426 11.58 6.16 -3.84
N CYS A 427 10.83 6.56 -2.82
CA CYS A 427 9.51 7.18 -2.95
C CYS A 427 9.55 8.41 -3.86
N ALA A 428 10.48 9.34 -3.62
CA ALA A 428 10.67 10.52 -4.45
C ALA A 428 11.01 10.17 -5.90
N SER A 429 11.86 9.15 -6.13
CA SER A 429 12.19 8.69 -7.50
C SER A 429 10.97 8.18 -8.24
N VAL A 430 10.14 7.34 -7.56
CA VAL A 430 8.94 6.73 -8.15
C VAL A 430 7.90 7.78 -8.47
N ASP A 431 7.60 8.69 -7.53
CA ASP A 431 6.58 9.72 -7.76
C ASP A 431 7.05 10.77 -8.76
N ALA A 432 8.28 11.28 -8.65
CA ALA A 432 8.84 12.24 -9.61
C ALA A 432 8.86 11.71 -11.05
N PHE A 433 9.11 10.40 -11.21
CA PHE A 433 9.05 9.76 -12.52
C PHE A 433 7.64 9.78 -13.10
N GLN A 434 6.61 9.49 -12.29
CA GLN A 434 5.21 9.57 -12.73
C GLN A 434 4.77 11.02 -13.00
N GLN A 435 5.15 11.96 -12.14
CA GLN A 435 4.90 13.38 -12.35
C GLN A 435 5.43 13.82 -13.72
N TRP A 436 6.68 13.47 -14.05
CA TRP A 436 7.30 13.82 -15.32
C TRP A 436 6.63 13.13 -16.51
N MET A 437 6.40 11.80 -16.44
CA MET A 437 6.01 11.03 -17.63
C MET A 437 4.63 11.38 -18.17
N TYR A 438 3.69 11.79 -17.32
CA TYR A 438 2.33 12.09 -17.75
C TYR A 438 2.11 13.56 -18.13
N VAL A 439 3.03 14.45 -17.78
CA VAL A 439 2.96 15.88 -18.11
C VAL A 439 3.89 16.22 -19.29
N ASN A 440 5.03 15.52 -19.41
CA ASN A 440 6.00 15.79 -20.46
C ASN A 440 5.67 14.98 -21.72
N PRO A 441 5.67 15.61 -22.93
CA PRO A 441 5.44 14.91 -24.20
C PRO A 441 6.41 13.76 -24.49
N GLU A 442 7.64 13.81 -23.96
CA GLU A 442 8.62 12.74 -24.09
C GLU A 442 8.24 11.48 -23.29
N GLY A 443 7.36 11.60 -22.30
CA GLY A 443 6.89 10.46 -21.51
C GLY A 443 6.20 9.35 -22.30
N ARG A 444 5.79 9.62 -23.55
CA ARG A 444 5.27 8.61 -24.49
C ARG A 444 6.35 7.67 -25.04
N ASP A 445 7.62 8.08 -25.01
CA ASP A 445 8.74 7.34 -25.58
C ASP A 445 9.43 6.47 -24.52
N ALA A 446 9.59 5.16 -24.80
CA ALA A 446 10.14 4.20 -23.85
C ALA A 446 11.61 4.50 -23.50
N ASP A 447 12.41 4.91 -24.48
CA ASP A 447 13.84 5.22 -24.24
C ASP A 447 14.01 6.54 -23.48
N ALA A 448 13.10 7.51 -23.69
CA ALA A 448 13.07 8.73 -22.88
C ALA A 448 12.69 8.45 -21.43
N ARG A 449 11.73 7.54 -21.19
CA ARG A 449 11.40 7.08 -19.83
C ARG A 449 12.61 6.42 -19.15
N ASP A 450 13.33 5.53 -19.82
CA ASP A 450 14.51 4.89 -19.26
C ASP A 450 15.61 5.90 -18.91
N ARG A 451 15.88 6.87 -19.80
CA ARG A 451 16.84 7.96 -19.51
C ARG A 451 16.41 8.81 -18.32
N LYS A 452 15.12 9.16 -18.26
CA LYS A 452 14.58 9.96 -17.13
C LYS A 452 14.60 9.20 -15.82
N TRP A 453 14.31 7.90 -15.83
CA TRP A 453 14.44 7.06 -14.65
C TRP A 453 15.87 7.05 -14.12
N LEU A 454 16.87 6.85 -14.99
CA LEU A 454 18.29 6.90 -14.60
C LEU A 454 18.67 8.26 -14.01
N GLU A 455 18.22 9.37 -14.62
CA GLU A 455 18.44 10.73 -14.12
C GLU A 455 17.90 10.90 -12.70
N LEU A 456 16.63 10.53 -12.49
CA LEU A 456 15.96 10.63 -11.18
C LEU A 456 16.61 9.72 -10.13
N ARG A 457 16.99 8.50 -10.51
CA ARG A 457 17.71 7.60 -9.59
C ARG A 457 19.07 8.15 -9.19
N ARG A 458 19.80 8.80 -10.10
CA ARG A 458 21.05 9.48 -9.76
C ARG A 458 20.79 10.66 -8.82
N ARG A 459 19.77 11.46 -9.09
CA ARG A 459 19.38 12.60 -8.25
C ARG A 459 19.09 12.18 -6.81
N PHE A 460 18.25 11.19 -6.60
CA PHE A 460 17.75 10.82 -5.27
C PHE A 460 18.59 9.75 -4.55
N GLU A 461 19.40 8.97 -5.24
CA GLU A 461 20.31 8.00 -4.59
C GLU A 461 21.68 8.61 -4.21
N GLY A 462 22.07 9.70 -4.87
CA GLY A 462 23.40 10.30 -4.71
C GLY A 462 24.52 9.35 -5.13
N ASP A 463 25.73 9.61 -4.64
CA ASP A 463 26.96 8.89 -5.00
C ASP A 463 27.42 7.88 -3.95
N SER A 464 26.62 7.63 -2.90
CA SER A 464 26.99 6.74 -1.79
C SER A 464 26.99 5.26 -2.16
N VAL A 465 26.46 4.89 -3.33
CA VAL A 465 26.47 3.55 -3.92
C VAL A 465 27.01 3.64 -5.34
N ASP A 466 28.01 2.85 -5.64
CA ASP A 466 28.62 2.79 -6.97
C ASP A 466 27.80 1.90 -7.92
N TRP A 467 27.13 2.54 -8.88
CA TRP A 467 26.35 1.93 -9.95
C TRP A 467 27.09 1.82 -11.28
N THR A 468 28.41 2.06 -11.31
CA THR A 468 29.20 2.02 -12.55
C THR A 468 29.02 0.67 -13.25
N GLY A 469 28.63 0.71 -14.54
CA GLY A 469 28.41 -0.47 -15.37
C GLY A 469 27.09 -1.22 -15.12
N LEU A 470 26.14 -0.63 -14.38
CA LEU A 470 24.86 -1.26 -14.00
C LEU A 470 23.63 -0.43 -14.43
N ASP A 471 23.76 0.35 -15.51
CA ASP A 471 22.63 1.17 -15.99
C ASP A 471 21.43 0.30 -16.44
N ALA A 472 21.68 -0.87 -17.04
CA ALA A 472 20.63 -1.79 -17.45
C ALA A 472 19.85 -2.37 -16.24
N GLU A 473 20.58 -2.80 -15.21
CA GLU A 473 20.01 -3.29 -13.95
C GLU A 473 19.24 -2.18 -13.21
N ARG A 474 19.74 -0.94 -13.28
CA ARG A 474 19.09 0.22 -12.66
C ARG A 474 17.78 0.59 -13.39
N ILE A 475 17.78 0.53 -14.74
CA ILE A 475 16.58 0.69 -15.57
C ILE A 475 15.57 -0.41 -15.26
N ALA A 476 16.00 -1.66 -15.19
CA ALA A 476 15.12 -2.80 -14.92
C ALA A 476 14.27 -2.62 -13.65
N ARG A 477 14.74 -1.83 -12.68
CA ARG A 477 14.02 -1.60 -11.43
C ARG A 477 12.67 -0.89 -11.60
N TRP A 478 12.49 -0.03 -12.61
CA TRP A 478 11.17 0.56 -12.79
C TRP A 478 10.17 -0.41 -13.41
N TYR A 479 10.62 -1.33 -14.27
CA TYR A 479 9.77 -2.40 -14.81
C TYR A 479 9.35 -3.44 -13.76
N GLN A 480 10.12 -3.55 -12.67
CA GLN A 480 9.80 -4.39 -11.51
C GLN A 480 8.73 -3.76 -10.61
N GLN A 481 8.54 -2.44 -10.68
CA GLN A 481 7.66 -1.70 -9.76
C GLN A 481 6.19 -1.84 -10.17
N PRO A 482 5.36 -2.63 -9.43
CA PRO A 482 3.97 -2.90 -9.81
C PRO A 482 3.11 -1.63 -9.85
N HIS A 483 3.44 -0.63 -9.05
CA HIS A 483 2.67 0.61 -8.94
C HIS A 483 2.58 1.37 -10.26
N PHE A 484 3.60 1.33 -11.12
CA PHE A 484 3.51 1.96 -12.44
C PHE A 484 2.45 1.31 -13.33
N PHE A 485 2.21 0.03 -13.15
CA PHE A 485 1.29 -0.77 -13.98
C PHE A 485 -0.10 -0.86 -13.36
N ALA A 486 -0.21 -1.13 -12.06
CA ALA A 486 -1.47 -1.43 -11.37
C ALA A 486 -2.06 -0.25 -10.58
N SER A 487 -1.22 0.58 -9.93
CA SER A 487 -1.67 1.63 -9.00
C SER A 487 -0.89 2.93 -9.19
N PRO A 488 -1.04 3.61 -10.37
CA PRO A 488 -0.28 4.83 -10.66
C PRO A 488 -0.54 5.92 -9.62
N PHE A 489 0.49 6.72 -9.35
CA PHE A 489 0.48 7.81 -8.37
C PHE A 489 0.22 7.41 -6.91
N TYR A 490 0.19 6.12 -6.56
CA TYR A 490 -0.01 5.69 -5.17
C TYR A 490 1.21 6.00 -4.28
N TYR A 491 2.41 5.95 -4.82
CA TYR A 491 3.64 5.88 -4.04
C TYR A 491 3.91 7.10 -3.13
N ILE A 492 3.46 8.29 -3.52
CA ILE A 492 3.57 9.51 -2.69
C ILE A 492 2.76 9.41 -1.39
N GLU A 493 1.68 8.62 -1.39
CA GLU A 493 0.82 8.39 -0.22
C GLU A 493 1.61 7.70 0.90
N TYR A 494 2.48 6.74 0.56
CA TYR A 494 3.43 6.16 1.50
C TYR A 494 4.40 7.19 2.08
N GLY A 495 4.93 8.09 1.23
CA GLY A 495 5.85 9.13 1.69
C GLY A 495 5.22 10.11 2.69
N ILE A 496 4.00 10.56 2.39
CA ILE A 496 3.20 11.42 3.27
C ILE A 496 2.86 10.68 4.56
N ALA A 497 2.44 9.43 4.45
CA ALA A 497 2.08 8.59 5.59
C ALA A 497 3.26 8.30 6.50
N GLN A 498 4.44 8.03 5.94
CA GLN A 498 5.65 7.80 6.73
C GLN A 498 6.03 9.01 7.59
N LEU A 499 5.88 10.23 7.04
CA LEU A 499 6.07 11.46 7.82
C LEU A 499 5.01 11.60 8.93
N GLY A 500 3.76 11.20 8.67
CA GLY A 500 2.71 11.11 9.69
C GLY A 500 3.05 10.12 10.79
N ALA A 501 3.45 8.91 10.41
CA ALA A 501 3.82 7.84 11.33
C ALA A 501 5.04 8.20 12.21
N LEU A 502 6.05 8.85 11.64
CA LEU A 502 7.19 9.36 12.41
C LEU A 502 6.79 10.41 13.46
N GLN A 503 5.77 11.23 13.17
CA GLN A 503 5.24 12.18 14.16
C GLN A 503 4.46 11.48 15.29
N VAL A 504 3.64 10.47 14.96
CA VAL A 504 2.98 9.62 15.97
C VAL A 504 4.02 8.93 16.84
N TRP A 505 5.05 8.36 16.24
CA TRP A 505 6.17 7.73 16.95
C TRP A 505 6.94 8.73 17.83
N ARG A 506 7.29 9.92 17.33
CA ARG A 506 7.91 10.99 18.11
C ARG A 506 7.10 11.31 19.36
N ASN A 507 5.77 11.44 19.21
CA ASN A 507 4.89 11.68 20.35
C ASN A 507 4.91 10.53 21.35
N SER A 508 5.02 9.28 20.89
CA SER A 508 5.08 8.10 21.76
C SER A 508 6.39 8.00 22.56
N LEU A 509 7.48 8.60 22.08
CA LEU A 509 8.74 8.69 22.83
C LEU A 509 8.62 9.66 24.02
N HIS A 510 7.67 10.61 23.99
CA HIS A 510 7.42 11.55 25.09
C HIS A 510 6.33 11.07 26.04
N ASP A 511 5.17 10.70 25.50
CA ASP A 511 4.02 10.15 26.26
C ASP A 511 3.30 9.12 25.40
N ARG A 512 3.68 7.87 25.65
CA ARG A 512 3.17 6.76 24.88
C ARG A 512 1.67 6.55 25.01
N THR A 513 1.16 6.62 26.24
CA THR A 513 -0.28 6.40 26.51
C THR A 513 -1.12 7.44 25.77
N GLN A 514 -0.70 8.68 25.79
CA GLN A 514 -1.39 9.76 25.07
C GLN A 514 -1.25 9.58 23.54
N ALA A 515 -0.07 9.22 23.05
CA ALA A 515 0.16 9.04 21.62
C ALA A 515 -0.70 7.90 21.05
N VAL A 516 -0.73 6.73 21.72
CA VAL A 516 -1.58 5.59 21.31
C VAL A 516 -3.06 5.97 21.35
N ARG A 517 -3.51 6.68 22.39
CA ARG A 517 -4.89 7.14 22.46
C ARG A 517 -5.25 8.07 21.29
N ARG A 518 -4.41 9.07 20.99
CA ARG A 518 -4.64 9.98 19.85
C ARG A 518 -4.62 9.26 18.52
N TYR A 519 -3.72 8.29 18.37
CA TYR A 519 -3.68 7.43 17.19
C TYR A 519 -5.02 6.70 17.02
N ARG A 520 -5.54 6.03 18.05
CA ARG A 520 -6.84 5.34 18.01
C ARG A 520 -8.01 6.29 17.73
N ASP A 521 -8.04 7.45 18.40
CA ASP A 521 -9.07 8.48 18.19
C ASP A 521 -9.10 8.94 16.71
N ALA A 522 -7.92 9.08 16.08
CA ALA A 522 -7.82 9.44 14.67
C ALA A 522 -8.32 8.33 13.73
N LEU A 523 -7.96 7.07 14.02
CA LEU A 523 -8.45 5.91 13.26
C LEU A 523 -9.98 5.79 13.33
N ALA A 524 -10.56 6.07 14.48
CA ALA A 524 -12.00 6.04 14.71
C ALA A 524 -12.77 7.05 13.85
N LEU A 525 -12.13 8.13 13.38
CA LEU A 525 -12.77 9.10 12.48
C LEU A 525 -13.05 8.53 11.08
N GLY A 526 -12.36 7.43 10.68
CA GLY A 526 -12.48 6.89 9.33
C GLY A 526 -12.29 7.98 8.27
N GLY A 527 -13.16 8.01 7.26
CA GLY A 527 -13.15 9.01 6.18
C GLY A 527 -14.12 10.17 6.38
N THR A 528 -14.45 10.54 7.61
CA THR A 528 -15.45 11.59 7.92
C THR A 528 -14.87 13.00 7.97
N ARG A 529 -13.55 13.15 7.95
CA ARG A 529 -12.83 14.42 8.05
C ARG A 529 -11.87 14.62 6.88
N PRO A 530 -11.49 15.87 6.56
CA PRO A 530 -10.37 16.18 5.67
C PRO A 530 -9.06 15.60 6.20
N LEU A 531 -8.11 15.31 5.30
CA LEU A 531 -6.83 14.70 5.66
C LEU A 531 -6.04 15.49 6.72
N PRO A 532 -5.94 16.85 6.68
CA PRO A 532 -5.26 17.59 7.73
C PRO A 532 -5.86 17.39 9.13
N GLU A 533 -7.20 17.30 9.23
CA GLU A 533 -7.89 17.08 10.51
C GLU A 533 -7.63 15.65 11.05
N LEU A 534 -7.55 14.66 10.16
CA LEU A 534 -7.18 13.28 10.54
C LEU A 534 -5.75 13.22 11.09
N PHE A 535 -4.81 13.91 10.44
CA PHE A 535 -3.43 14.03 10.93
C PHE A 535 -3.36 14.75 12.27
N GLU A 536 -4.07 15.87 12.43
CA GLU A 536 -4.13 16.62 13.68
C GLU A 536 -4.69 15.77 14.83
N ALA A 537 -5.73 14.99 14.59
CA ALA A 537 -6.27 14.05 15.58
C ALA A 537 -5.21 13.05 16.04
N ALA A 538 -4.40 12.52 15.13
CA ALA A 538 -3.28 11.62 15.43
C ALA A 538 -2.08 12.34 16.10
N GLY A 539 -2.10 13.65 16.22
CA GLY A 539 -0.99 14.44 16.75
C GLY A 539 0.09 14.74 15.73
N ALA A 540 -0.26 14.74 14.46
CA ALA A 540 0.62 14.98 13.33
C ALA A 540 0.11 16.16 12.47
N ARG A 541 0.89 16.55 11.49
CA ARG A 541 0.53 17.51 10.43
C ARG A 541 1.05 17.03 9.09
N LEU A 542 0.46 17.49 8.00
CA LEU A 542 1.01 17.27 6.68
C LEU A 542 2.34 18.02 6.54
N ILE A 543 3.38 17.34 6.07
CA ILE A 543 4.72 17.87 5.87
C ILE A 543 5.14 17.61 4.43
N PHE A 544 5.55 18.68 3.73
CA PHE A 544 6.12 18.64 2.40
C PHE A 544 7.43 19.45 2.31
N ASP A 545 7.76 20.15 3.38
CA ASP A 545 8.88 21.09 3.44
C ASP A 545 10.14 20.48 4.05
N HIS A 546 11.28 21.12 3.76
CA HIS A 546 12.60 20.73 4.24
C HIS A 546 12.68 20.65 5.77
N ASP A 547 12.18 21.69 6.48
CA ASP A 547 12.42 21.80 7.92
C ASP A 547 11.68 20.71 8.70
N GLY A 548 10.45 20.42 8.32
CA GLY A 548 9.67 19.35 8.92
C GLY A 548 10.27 17.96 8.65
N MET A 549 10.76 17.72 7.43
CA MET A 549 11.48 16.46 7.12
C MET A 549 12.79 16.35 7.88
N HIS A 550 13.58 17.42 7.89
CA HIS A 550 14.87 17.45 8.58
C HIS A 550 14.73 17.16 10.08
N GLU A 551 13.71 17.75 10.74
CA GLU A 551 13.41 17.50 12.15
C GLU A 551 13.17 15.99 12.41
N LEU A 552 12.31 15.37 11.60
CA LEU A 552 11.97 13.95 11.78
C LEU A 552 13.13 13.01 11.44
N ILE A 553 13.88 13.29 10.39
CA ILE A 553 15.04 12.48 10.02
C ILE A 553 16.17 12.62 11.05
N SER A 554 16.38 13.81 11.60
CA SER A 554 17.34 14.01 12.69
C SER A 554 16.95 13.20 13.93
N LEU A 555 15.66 13.16 14.29
CA LEU A 555 15.18 12.30 15.36
C LEU A 555 15.46 10.81 15.09
N VAL A 556 15.24 10.35 13.85
CA VAL A 556 15.55 8.95 13.50
C VAL A 556 17.05 8.66 13.65
N GLU A 557 17.92 9.59 13.24
CA GLU A 557 19.38 9.43 13.42
C GLU A 557 19.79 9.43 14.91
N GLU A 558 19.16 10.26 15.75
CA GLU A 558 19.38 10.28 17.20
C GLU A 558 18.96 8.95 17.87
N GLU A 559 17.82 8.38 17.48
CA GLU A 559 17.37 7.09 18.01
C GLU A 559 18.24 5.92 17.49
N LEU A 560 18.65 5.96 16.21
CA LEU A 560 19.62 5.00 15.67
C LEU A 560 20.98 5.02 16.40
N ALA A 561 21.39 6.17 16.91
CA ALA A 561 22.65 6.29 17.65
C ALA A 561 22.58 5.65 19.05
N LYS A 562 21.38 5.39 19.58
CA LYS A 562 21.15 4.69 20.88
C LYS A 562 21.11 3.18 20.73
N LEU A 563 20.89 2.67 19.51
CA LEU A 563 20.85 1.24 19.17
C LEU A 563 22.24 0.69 18.81
#